data_bcbb211421b1a2dd1e34f415ff6fa998
#
_entry.id   bcbb211421b1a2dd1e34f415ff6fa998
#
_cell.length_a   1.000
_cell.length_b   1.000
_cell.length_c   1.000
_cell.angle_alpha   90.00
_cell.angle_beta   90.00
_cell.angle_gamma   90.00
#
_symmetry.space_group_name_H-M   'P 1'
#
loop_
_entity.id
_entity.type
_entity.pdbx_description
1 polymer ?
#
loop_
_entity_poly.entity_id
_entity_poly.type
_entity_poly.pdbx_seq_one_letter_code
_entity_poly.pdbx_strand_id
1 'polypeptide(L)'
;FGAGNTASALTKPTVVESNMAERPICKIEGCGNPANAPGAARGMCRAHYKRWYRHGDPLAGGTPMNARPKWIEQHKDYQGENCLCWPFSKNPSGYGQFKIAGKSTLASHAMCIAAHGNPPEAGMQAAHSCGKGHLGCVNPRHLRWATREENMADARAHGTWVHGERQGRSKLVRHEVLQIRADEREHAVIAEEFGVARQTVSKIKARKSWAWLD
;
A
#
# COMPACT_ATOMS: atom_id res chain seq x y z
N PHE A 1 13.94 -39.38 -66.28
CA PHE A 1 14.57 -39.65 -64.98
C PHE A 1 14.11 -38.57 -63.98
N GLY A 2 13.04 -38.88 -63.26
CA GLY A 2 12.51 -37.99 -62.23
C GLY A 2 12.60 -38.68 -60.88
N ALA A 3 13.31 -38.11 -59.94
CA ALA A 3 13.33 -38.55 -58.57
C ALA A 3 12.34 -37.71 -57.76
N GLY A 4 11.25 -38.34 -57.31
CA GLY A 4 10.29 -37.74 -56.38
C GLY A 4 10.85 -37.69 -54.98
N ASN A 5 10.83 -36.51 -54.40
CA ASN A 5 11.16 -36.27 -53.02
C ASN A 5 9.87 -36.22 -52.19
N THR A 6 9.56 -37.29 -51.47
CA THR A 6 8.48 -37.35 -50.51
C THR A 6 8.92 -36.75 -49.19
N ALA A 7 8.46 -35.55 -48.92
CA ALA A 7 8.66 -34.92 -47.61
C ALA A 7 7.77 -35.63 -46.55
N SER A 8 8.40 -36.31 -45.61
CA SER A 8 7.77 -36.87 -44.43
C SER A 8 7.32 -35.76 -43.49
N ALA A 9 6.04 -35.63 -43.31
CA ALA A 9 5.44 -34.72 -42.34
C ALA A 9 5.72 -35.23 -40.91
N LEU A 10 6.63 -34.56 -40.19
CA LEU A 10 6.81 -34.73 -38.75
C LEU A 10 5.58 -34.18 -38.01
N THR A 11 4.69 -35.08 -37.61
CA THR A 11 3.63 -34.77 -36.67
C THR A 11 4.21 -34.35 -35.35
N LYS A 12 3.95 -33.08 -34.92
CA LYS A 12 4.27 -32.59 -33.58
C LYS A 12 3.52 -33.45 -32.54
N PRO A 13 4.14 -33.82 -31.43
CA PRO A 13 3.44 -34.54 -30.36
C PRO A 13 2.31 -33.65 -29.82
N THR A 14 1.11 -34.20 -29.78
CA THR A 14 -0.07 -33.68 -29.11
C THR A 14 0.30 -33.36 -27.66
N VAL A 15 0.07 -32.12 -27.26
CA VAL A 15 0.14 -31.67 -25.86
C VAL A 15 -0.80 -32.58 -25.07
N VAL A 16 -0.25 -33.42 -24.21
CA VAL A 16 -1.01 -34.21 -23.25
C VAL A 16 -1.69 -33.17 -22.33
N GLU A 17 -2.97 -32.99 -22.48
CA GLU A 17 -3.81 -32.29 -21.50
C GLU A 17 -3.57 -32.99 -20.15
N SER A 18 -2.77 -32.33 -19.30
CA SER A 18 -2.57 -32.76 -17.92
C SER A 18 -3.94 -32.69 -17.25
N ASN A 19 -4.51 -33.85 -16.98
CA ASN A 19 -5.70 -34.05 -16.18
C ASN A 19 -5.51 -33.32 -14.85
N MET A 20 -6.01 -32.09 -14.75
CA MET A 20 -6.07 -31.34 -13.51
C MET A 20 -7.16 -32.01 -12.66
N ALA A 21 -6.80 -33.11 -12.02
CA ALA A 21 -7.63 -33.71 -10.99
C ALA A 21 -8.00 -32.58 -10.01
N GLU A 22 -9.30 -32.34 -9.85
CA GLU A 22 -9.83 -31.33 -8.95
C GLU A 22 -9.19 -31.54 -7.57
N ARG A 23 -8.37 -30.59 -7.16
CA ARG A 23 -7.70 -30.68 -5.86
C ARG A 23 -8.76 -30.57 -4.76
N PRO A 24 -8.77 -31.46 -3.79
CA PRO A 24 -9.73 -31.39 -2.70
C PRO A 24 -9.61 -30.03 -2.00
N ILE A 25 -10.72 -29.52 -1.48
CA ILE A 25 -10.76 -28.28 -0.71
C ILE A 25 -10.05 -28.51 0.65
N CYS A 26 -9.43 -27.47 1.16
CA CYS A 26 -8.80 -27.47 2.47
C CYS A 26 -9.78 -27.94 3.56
N LYS A 27 -9.34 -28.89 4.39
CA LYS A 27 -10.18 -29.46 5.47
C LYS A 27 -10.56 -28.48 6.59
N ILE A 28 -9.92 -27.30 6.63
CA ILE A 28 -10.26 -26.27 7.62
C ILE A 28 -11.56 -25.61 7.23
N GLU A 29 -12.53 -25.66 8.14
CA GLU A 29 -13.87 -25.12 7.95
C GLU A 29 -13.83 -23.65 7.48
N GLY A 30 -14.65 -23.32 6.48
CA GLY A 30 -14.74 -21.97 5.90
C GLY A 30 -13.53 -21.56 5.03
N CYS A 31 -12.54 -22.44 4.78
CA CYS A 31 -11.34 -22.05 4.05
C CYS A 31 -11.54 -21.88 2.54
N GLY A 32 -12.30 -22.72 1.88
CA GLY A 32 -12.55 -22.67 0.41
C GLY A 32 -11.33 -22.78 -0.51
N ASN A 33 -10.09 -22.73 0.00
CA ASN A 33 -8.88 -22.83 -0.81
C ASN A 33 -8.56 -24.29 -1.15
N PRO A 34 -7.99 -24.58 -2.35
CA PRO A 34 -7.55 -25.93 -2.67
C PRO A 34 -6.47 -26.40 -1.68
N ALA A 35 -6.59 -27.65 -1.25
CA ALA A 35 -5.56 -28.29 -0.45
C ALA A 35 -4.25 -28.42 -1.25
N ASN A 36 -3.12 -28.52 -0.57
CA ASN A 36 -1.86 -28.89 -1.20
C ASN A 36 -1.95 -30.33 -1.76
N ALA A 37 -1.00 -30.67 -2.64
CA ALA A 37 -0.95 -31.98 -3.27
C ALA A 37 -1.17 -33.13 -2.26
N PRO A 38 -1.83 -34.23 -2.67
CA PRO A 38 -2.12 -35.37 -1.81
C PRO A 38 -0.88 -35.85 -1.04
N GLY A 39 -1.02 -36.06 0.27
CA GLY A 39 0.02 -36.55 1.16
C GLY A 39 0.96 -35.49 1.79
N ALA A 40 1.14 -34.33 1.18
CA ALA A 40 2.19 -33.38 1.62
C ALA A 40 1.73 -32.37 2.70
N ALA A 41 0.43 -32.15 2.92
CA ALA A 41 -0.06 -31.08 3.78
C ALA A 41 -1.27 -31.45 4.64
N ARG A 42 -1.44 -32.71 4.98
CA ARG A 42 -2.53 -33.21 5.86
C ARG A 42 -3.94 -32.70 5.44
N GLY A 43 -4.22 -32.55 4.17
CA GLY A 43 -5.49 -32.05 3.65
C GLY A 43 -5.70 -30.55 3.86
N MET A 44 -4.66 -29.79 4.19
CA MET A 44 -4.70 -28.36 4.38
C MET A 44 -4.17 -27.59 3.16
N CYS A 45 -4.67 -26.37 2.92
CA CYS A 45 -4.04 -25.44 1.98
C CYS A 45 -2.66 -25.00 2.50
N ARG A 46 -1.84 -24.44 1.60
CA ARG A 46 -0.46 -24.01 1.93
C ARG A 46 -0.40 -23.06 3.14
N ALA A 47 -1.39 -22.18 3.29
CA ALA A 47 -1.41 -21.21 4.39
C ALA A 47 -1.68 -21.88 5.74
N HIS A 48 -2.71 -22.75 5.81
CA HIS A 48 -3.03 -23.49 7.03
C HIS A 48 -1.96 -24.52 7.40
N TYR A 49 -1.37 -25.20 6.43
CA TYR A 49 -0.25 -26.11 6.67
C TYR A 49 0.97 -25.37 7.26
N LYS A 50 1.35 -24.19 6.71
CA LYS A 50 2.46 -23.41 7.26
C LYS A 50 2.21 -22.94 8.69
N ARG A 51 0.98 -22.58 9.04
CA ARG A 51 0.61 -22.19 10.42
C ARG A 51 0.71 -23.39 11.34
N TRP A 52 0.11 -24.50 10.93
CA TRP A 52 0.22 -25.75 11.69
C TRP A 52 1.67 -26.17 11.90
N TYR A 53 2.50 -26.11 10.88
CA TYR A 53 3.93 -26.44 10.97
C TYR A 53 4.68 -25.54 11.95
N ARG A 54 4.37 -24.25 12.02
CA ARG A 54 5.05 -23.29 12.88
C ARG A 54 4.52 -23.24 14.31
N HIS A 55 3.24 -23.48 14.49
CA HIS A 55 2.52 -23.20 15.74
C HIS A 55 1.76 -24.41 16.30
N GLY A 56 1.78 -25.56 15.62
CA GLY A 56 0.97 -26.73 15.98
C GLY A 56 -0.53 -26.60 15.72
N ASP A 57 -1.00 -25.39 15.42
CA ASP A 57 -2.40 -25.07 15.13
C ASP A 57 -2.53 -24.40 13.76
N PRO A 58 -3.37 -24.92 12.84
CA PRO A 58 -3.58 -24.33 11.53
C PRO A 58 -4.28 -22.97 11.55
N LEU A 59 -4.92 -22.61 12.65
CA LEU A 59 -5.60 -21.34 12.85
C LEU A 59 -4.75 -20.32 13.62
N ALA A 60 -3.66 -20.76 14.26
CA ALA A 60 -2.78 -19.89 15.04
C ALA A 60 -2.11 -18.81 14.18
N GLY A 61 -1.93 -17.62 14.75
CA GLY A 61 -1.13 -16.54 14.16
C GLY A 61 -1.65 -15.94 12.86
N GLY A 62 -2.88 -16.25 12.43
CA GLY A 62 -3.49 -15.70 11.22
C GLY A 62 -4.73 -14.86 11.51
N THR A 63 -4.94 -13.80 10.74
CA THR A 63 -6.23 -13.13 10.71
C THR A 63 -7.27 -14.08 10.11
N PRO A 64 -8.39 -14.39 10.80
CA PRO A 64 -9.45 -15.24 10.25
C PRO A 64 -9.90 -14.73 8.88
N MET A 65 -10.33 -15.64 8.03
CA MET A 65 -10.87 -15.28 6.72
C MET A 65 -12.08 -14.35 6.93
N ASN A 66 -12.17 -13.27 6.15
CA ASN A 66 -13.21 -12.25 6.27
C ASN A 66 -13.23 -11.44 7.59
N ALA A 67 -12.28 -11.62 8.52
CA ALA A 67 -12.25 -10.83 9.75
C ALA A 67 -12.15 -9.31 9.49
N ARG A 68 -11.40 -8.91 8.47
CA ARG A 68 -11.25 -7.47 8.13
C ARG A 68 -12.53 -6.85 7.58
N PRO A 69 -13.19 -7.42 6.54
CA PRO A 69 -14.49 -6.92 6.09
C PRO A 69 -15.55 -6.92 7.19
N LYS A 70 -15.63 -8.01 7.96
CA LYS A 70 -16.58 -8.13 9.08
C LYS A 70 -16.32 -7.05 10.13
N TRP A 71 -15.07 -6.76 10.44
CA TRP A 71 -14.72 -5.73 11.41
C TRP A 71 -15.12 -4.34 10.91
N ILE A 72 -14.91 -4.01 9.61
CA ILE A 72 -15.39 -2.75 9.04
C ILE A 72 -16.89 -2.63 9.15
N GLU A 73 -17.63 -3.67 8.76
CA GLU A 73 -19.10 -3.69 8.82
C GLU A 73 -19.61 -3.47 10.24
N GLN A 74 -18.96 -4.05 11.24
CA GLN A 74 -19.31 -3.88 12.66
C GLN A 74 -19.01 -2.48 13.22
N HIS A 75 -18.12 -1.73 12.58
CA HIS A 75 -17.65 -0.44 13.10
C HIS A 75 -17.93 0.74 12.16
N LYS A 76 -18.61 0.55 11.04
CA LYS A 76 -18.93 1.64 10.10
C LYS A 76 -19.79 2.74 10.71
N ASP A 77 -20.60 2.40 11.70
CA ASP A 77 -21.51 3.30 12.41
C ASP A 77 -20.94 3.72 13.80
N TYR A 78 -19.64 3.56 14.03
CA TYR A 78 -19.00 3.91 15.30
C TYR A 78 -19.13 5.41 15.59
N GLN A 79 -19.68 5.74 16.79
CA GLN A 79 -20.01 7.12 17.21
C GLN A 79 -19.01 7.73 18.20
N GLY A 80 -17.99 6.98 18.62
CA GLY A 80 -16.99 7.51 19.56
C GLY A 80 -16.13 8.60 18.95
N GLU A 81 -15.71 9.58 19.75
CA GLU A 81 -14.88 10.70 19.31
C GLU A 81 -13.38 10.38 19.27
N ASN A 82 -12.96 9.35 19.99
CA ASN A 82 -11.57 8.92 19.99
C ASN A 82 -11.20 8.18 18.70
N CYS A 83 -9.90 8.21 18.34
CA CYS A 83 -9.43 7.42 17.22
C CYS A 83 -9.73 5.94 17.40
N LEU A 84 -10.41 5.34 16.44
CA LEU A 84 -10.60 3.91 16.33
C LEU A 84 -9.41 3.34 15.57
N CYS A 85 -8.53 2.61 16.26
CA CYS A 85 -7.32 2.07 15.65
C CYS A 85 -7.58 0.75 14.92
N TRP A 86 -7.06 0.63 13.70
CA TRP A 86 -7.09 -0.60 12.92
C TRP A 86 -6.35 -1.74 13.63
N PRO A 87 -7.03 -2.86 13.97
CA PRO A 87 -6.44 -3.92 14.79
C PRO A 87 -5.61 -4.94 14.00
N PHE A 88 -5.56 -4.81 12.67
CA PHE A 88 -4.84 -5.75 11.81
C PHE A 88 -3.53 -5.16 11.29
N SER A 89 -2.93 -5.79 10.26
CA SER A 89 -1.65 -5.36 9.68
C SER A 89 -1.70 -3.92 9.16
N LYS A 90 -0.60 -3.21 9.38
CA LYS A 90 -0.35 -1.85 8.87
C LYS A 90 0.81 -1.89 7.87
N ASN A 91 0.88 -0.90 6.99
CA ASN A 91 2.03 -0.69 6.12
C ASN A 91 3.19 -0.01 6.89
N PRO A 92 4.40 0.09 6.31
CA PRO A 92 5.53 0.77 6.98
C PRO A 92 5.27 2.22 7.39
N SER A 93 4.31 2.89 6.74
CA SER A 93 3.90 4.26 7.09
C SER A 93 2.81 4.31 8.17
N GLY A 94 2.46 3.17 8.80
CA GLY A 94 1.51 3.08 9.92
C GLY A 94 0.03 2.98 9.53
N TYR A 95 -0.31 3.11 8.26
CA TYR A 95 -1.70 3.00 7.79
C TYR A 95 -2.17 1.55 7.74
N GLY A 96 -3.42 1.33 8.13
CA GLY A 96 -4.07 0.02 8.06
C GLY A 96 -4.14 -0.51 6.62
N GLN A 97 -3.79 -1.79 6.42
CA GLN A 97 -3.85 -2.46 5.12
C GLN A 97 -5.16 -3.22 4.94
N PHE A 98 -5.77 -3.07 3.78
CA PHE A 98 -6.99 -3.75 3.37
C PHE A 98 -6.88 -4.26 1.92
N LYS A 99 -7.83 -5.10 1.49
CA LYS A 99 -7.96 -5.51 0.09
C LYS A 99 -9.42 -5.43 -0.34
N ILE A 100 -9.67 -4.75 -1.46
CA ILE A 100 -10.97 -4.72 -2.13
C ILE A 100 -10.82 -5.40 -3.49
N ALA A 101 -11.63 -6.43 -3.75
CA ALA A 101 -11.57 -7.21 -5.00
C ALA A 101 -10.12 -7.63 -5.39
N GLY A 102 -9.33 -8.08 -4.40
CA GLY A 102 -7.94 -8.51 -4.61
C GLY A 102 -6.91 -7.37 -4.72
N LYS A 103 -7.33 -6.12 -4.92
CA LYS A 103 -6.44 -4.94 -4.98
C LYS A 103 -6.11 -4.43 -3.57
N SER A 104 -4.83 -4.12 -3.33
CA SER A 104 -4.39 -3.54 -2.07
C SER A 104 -4.88 -2.10 -1.93
N THR A 105 -5.46 -1.77 -0.78
CA THR A 105 -5.92 -0.42 -0.43
C THR A 105 -5.68 -0.14 1.05
N LEU A 106 -6.02 1.05 1.51
CA LEU A 106 -5.96 1.41 2.92
C LEU A 106 -7.27 1.03 3.64
N ALA A 107 -7.16 0.64 4.91
CA ALA A 107 -8.32 0.35 5.74
C ALA A 107 -9.22 1.58 5.95
N SER A 108 -8.62 2.78 6.02
CA SER A 108 -9.35 4.05 6.05
C SER A 108 -10.20 4.28 4.79
N HIS A 109 -9.69 3.91 3.60
CA HIS A 109 -10.46 4.01 2.36
C HIS A 109 -11.66 3.04 2.38
N ALA A 110 -11.44 1.79 2.82
CA ALA A 110 -12.52 0.81 2.94
C ALA A 110 -13.57 1.23 3.98
N MET A 111 -13.15 1.80 5.11
CA MET A 111 -14.05 2.35 6.12
C MET A 111 -14.83 3.56 5.59
N CYS A 112 -14.17 4.45 4.85
CA CYS A 112 -14.82 5.61 4.25
C CYS A 112 -15.93 5.19 3.26
N ILE A 113 -15.68 4.17 2.44
CA ILE A 113 -16.71 3.58 1.57
C ILE A 113 -17.87 3.02 2.40
N ALA A 114 -17.57 2.26 3.45
CA ALA A 114 -18.60 1.61 4.26
C ALA A 114 -19.49 2.60 5.02
N ALA A 115 -18.91 3.72 5.50
CA ALA A 115 -19.61 4.71 6.31
C ALA A 115 -20.22 5.86 5.50
N HIS A 116 -19.59 6.27 4.41
CA HIS A 116 -19.95 7.47 3.65
C HIS A 116 -20.31 7.19 2.19
N GLY A 117 -20.32 5.90 1.77
CA GLY A 117 -20.52 5.53 0.38
C GLY A 117 -19.28 5.70 -0.48
N ASN A 118 -19.44 5.47 -1.79
CA ASN A 118 -18.36 5.64 -2.76
C ASN A 118 -17.92 7.11 -2.86
N PRO A 119 -16.66 7.37 -3.27
CA PRO A 119 -16.21 8.74 -3.49
C PRO A 119 -17.11 9.45 -4.51
N PRO A 120 -17.56 10.69 -4.22
CA PRO A 120 -18.41 11.47 -5.13
C PRO A 120 -17.77 11.69 -6.51
N GLU A 121 -16.45 11.86 -6.53
CA GLU A 121 -15.67 12.05 -7.76
C GLU A 121 -14.48 11.12 -7.83
N ALA A 122 -14.09 10.77 -9.07
CA ALA A 122 -12.90 9.96 -9.29
C ALA A 122 -11.64 10.67 -8.79
N GLY A 123 -10.77 9.92 -8.10
CA GLY A 123 -9.52 10.47 -7.56
C GLY A 123 -9.60 11.03 -6.14
N MET A 124 -10.78 11.15 -5.56
CA MET A 124 -10.90 11.53 -4.14
C MET A 124 -10.25 10.52 -3.22
N GLN A 125 -9.77 11.01 -2.10
CA GLN A 125 -9.02 10.26 -1.09
C GLN A 125 -9.77 10.26 0.24
N ALA A 126 -9.66 9.19 1.00
CA ALA A 126 -10.14 9.16 2.39
C ALA A 126 -9.17 9.97 3.27
N ALA A 127 -9.53 11.21 3.55
CA ALA A 127 -8.77 12.14 4.39
C ALA A 127 -9.16 12.01 5.87
N HIS A 128 -8.21 12.31 6.76
CA HIS A 128 -8.40 12.25 8.21
C HIS A 128 -8.48 13.65 8.81
N SER A 129 -9.61 14.00 9.40
CA SER A 129 -9.75 15.24 10.17
C SER A 129 -8.92 15.27 11.45
N CYS A 130 -8.56 14.12 12.00
CA CYS A 130 -7.78 13.98 13.23
C CYS A 130 -6.26 13.99 13.05
N GLY A 131 -5.73 13.99 11.82
CA GLY A 131 -4.29 13.91 11.52
C GLY A 131 -3.58 12.60 11.92
N LYS A 132 -4.30 11.61 12.46
CA LYS A 132 -3.73 10.38 13.02
C LYS A 132 -3.87 9.15 12.10
N GLY A 133 -4.02 9.34 10.79
CA GLY A 133 -4.08 8.25 9.82
C GLY A 133 -2.85 7.36 9.85
N HIS A 134 -1.67 7.93 10.01
CA HIS A 134 -0.38 7.24 10.14
C HIS A 134 -0.25 6.42 11.44
N LEU A 135 -1.12 6.60 12.41
CA LEU A 135 -1.24 5.76 13.61
C LEU A 135 -2.27 4.65 13.42
N GLY A 136 -2.92 4.58 12.26
CA GLY A 136 -3.89 3.56 11.89
C GLY A 136 -5.32 3.90 12.30
N CYS A 137 -5.66 5.18 12.45
CA CYS A 137 -7.04 5.60 12.69
C CYS A 137 -7.93 5.19 11.51
N VAL A 138 -9.08 4.61 11.82
CA VAL A 138 -10.16 4.27 10.88
C VAL A 138 -11.54 4.66 11.43
N ASN A 139 -11.60 5.61 12.37
CA ASN A 139 -12.86 6.11 12.90
C ASN A 139 -13.66 6.77 11.77
N PRO A 140 -14.89 6.32 11.46
CA PRO A 140 -15.69 6.89 10.38
C PRO A 140 -15.95 8.40 10.55
N ARG A 141 -16.12 8.89 11.78
CA ARG A 141 -16.29 10.32 12.06
C ARG A 141 -15.05 11.17 11.82
N HIS A 142 -13.87 10.53 11.76
CA HIS A 142 -12.61 11.19 11.43
C HIS A 142 -12.26 11.08 9.94
N LEU A 143 -13.09 10.40 9.13
CA LEU A 143 -12.88 10.19 7.72
C LEU A 143 -13.86 11.01 6.90
N ARG A 144 -13.37 11.54 5.79
CA ARG A 144 -14.18 12.17 4.75
C ARG A 144 -13.57 11.96 3.39
N TRP A 145 -14.37 12.08 2.34
CA TRP A 145 -13.83 12.19 1.00
C TRP A 145 -13.25 13.58 0.80
N ALA A 146 -12.07 13.66 0.23
CA ALA A 146 -11.37 14.90 -0.05
C ALA A 146 -10.60 14.82 -1.35
N THR A 147 -10.44 15.95 -2.02
CA THR A 147 -9.51 16.08 -3.13
C THR A 147 -8.07 15.91 -2.65
N ARG A 148 -7.15 15.76 -3.57
CA ARG A 148 -5.72 15.71 -3.23
C ARG A 148 -5.24 17.00 -2.58
N GLU A 149 -5.72 18.15 -3.08
CA GLU A 149 -5.37 19.48 -2.59
C GLU A 149 -5.84 19.67 -1.14
N GLU A 150 -7.09 19.31 -0.86
CA GLU A 150 -7.66 19.37 0.49
C GLU A 150 -6.91 18.44 1.46
N ASN A 151 -6.64 17.18 1.06
CA ASN A 151 -5.91 16.24 1.89
C ASN A 151 -4.46 16.72 2.16
N MET A 152 -3.82 17.38 1.20
CA MET A 152 -2.53 18.02 1.43
C MET A 152 -2.62 19.24 2.35
N ALA A 153 -3.70 20.03 2.27
CA ALA A 153 -3.94 21.13 3.20
C ALA A 153 -4.14 20.60 4.63
N ASP A 154 -4.92 19.56 4.81
CA ASP A 154 -5.08 18.86 6.08
C ASP A 154 -3.71 18.38 6.64
N ALA A 155 -2.90 17.75 5.79
CA ALA A 155 -1.57 17.28 6.21
C ALA A 155 -0.65 18.42 6.67
N ARG A 156 -0.76 19.61 6.06
CA ARG A 156 -0.02 20.81 6.51
C ARG A 156 -0.55 21.29 7.86
N ALA A 157 -1.87 21.42 8.00
CA ALA A 157 -2.51 21.87 9.23
C ALA A 157 -2.18 20.93 10.43
N HIS A 158 -2.12 19.63 10.18
CA HIS A 158 -1.78 18.62 11.18
C HIS A 158 -0.26 18.47 11.41
N GLY A 159 0.61 19.16 10.68
CA GLY A 159 2.08 19.01 10.76
C GLY A 159 2.59 17.64 10.30
N THR A 160 1.76 16.85 9.62
CA THR A 160 2.11 15.51 9.12
C THR A 160 2.66 15.55 7.69
N TRP A 161 2.63 16.72 7.04
CA TRP A 161 3.20 16.89 5.71
C TRP A 161 4.71 16.68 5.73
N VAL A 162 5.16 15.69 4.96
CA VAL A 162 6.59 15.37 4.84
C VAL A 162 7.22 16.31 3.81
N HIS A 163 8.10 17.20 4.26
CA HIS A 163 8.78 18.20 3.43
C HIS A 163 10.21 18.46 3.93
N GLY A 164 11.01 19.08 3.06
CA GLY A 164 12.40 19.43 3.37
C GLY A 164 13.25 18.21 3.72
N GLU A 165 14.04 18.31 4.78
CA GLU A 165 14.94 17.25 5.25
C GLU A 165 14.24 15.96 5.69
N ARG A 166 12.93 16.02 6.01
CA ARG A 166 12.13 14.84 6.32
C ARG A 166 11.79 13.98 5.10
N GLN A 167 12.02 14.47 3.89
CA GLN A 167 11.92 13.66 2.67
C GLN A 167 13.14 12.78 2.53
N GLY A 168 12.96 11.47 2.44
CA GLY A 168 14.05 10.48 2.39
C GLY A 168 15.03 10.65 1.19
N ARG A 169 14.71 11.50 0.22
CA ARG A 169 15.58 11.84 -0.92
C ARG A 169 16.16 13.26 -0.83
N SER A 170 15.88 13.99 0.24
CA SER A 170 16.47 15.31 0.43
C SER A 170 17.98 15.19 0.64
N LYS A 171 18.75 15.93 -0.17
CA LYS A 171 20.20 16.04 -0.03
C LYS A 171 20.59 17.19 0.90
N LEU A 172 19.68 18.10 1.16
CA LEU A 172 19.91 19.30 1.94
C LEU A 172 19.10 19.28 3.22
N VAL A 173 19.66 19.86 4.26
CA VAL A 173 18.99 20.13 5.52
C VAL A 173 18.71 21.64 5.65
N ARG A 174 17.87 22.03 6.61
CA ARG A 174 17.38 23.40 6.79
C ARG A 174 18.51 24.45 6.82
N HIS A 175 19.55 24.22 7.61
CA HIS A 175 20.62 25.21 7.76
C HIS A 175 21.41 25.39 6.45
N GLU A 176 21.65 24.33 5.66
CA GLU A 176 22.32 24.43 4.35
C GLU A 176 21.49 25.26 3.36
N VAL A 177 20.16 25.10 3.39
CA VAL A 177 19.27 25.93 2.56
C VAL A 177 19.34 27.39 2.91
N LEU A 178 19.44 27.74 4.21
CA LEU A 178 19.64 29.11 4.65
C LEU A 178 21.01 29.66 4.23
N GLN A 179 22.06 28.85 4.33
CA GLN A 179 23.40 29.21 3.84
C GLN A 179 23.38 29.47 2.32
N ILE A 180 22.77 28.57 1.54
CA ILE A 180 22.59 28.76 0.07
C ILE A 180 21.85 30.07 -0.24
N ARG A 181 20.84 30.44 0.55
CA ARG A 181 20.10 31.70 0.35
C ARG A 181 20.93 32.95 0.62
N ALA A 182 21.78 32.91 1.62
CA ALA A 182 22.64 34.00 2.01
C ALA A 182 23.91 34.13 1.16
N ASP A 183 24.34 33.07 0.49
CA ASP A 183 25.58 33.01 -0.28
C ASP A 183 25.45 33.81 -1.60
N GLU A 184 26.26 34.81 -1.80
CA GLU A 184 26.20 35.67 -3.01
C GLU A 184 27.06 35.19 -4.18
N ARG A 185 27.80 34.08 -4.02
CA ARG A 185 28.63 33.52 -5.07
C ARG A 185 27.80 33.00 -6.27
N GLU A 186 28.46 32.68 -7.35
CA GLU A 186 27.79 32.06 -8.50
C GLU A 186 27.10 30.74 -8.13
N HIS A 187 25.92 30.51 -8.69
CA HIS A 187 25.11 29.31 -8.42
C HIS A 187 25.85 28.00 -8.74
N ALA A 188 26.82 28.01 -9.66
CA ALA A 188 27.62 26.85 -10.01
C ALA A 188 28.56 26.47 -8.86
N VAL A 189 29.24 27.44 -8.26
CA VAL A 189 30.18 27.28 -7.14
C VAL A 189 29.43 26.76 -5.91
N ILE A 190 28.28 27.39 -5.59
CA ILE A 190 27.43 26.97 -4.48
C ILE A 190 26.92 25.52 -4.71
N ALA A 191 26.51 25.19 -5.93
CA ALA A 191 26.00 23.88 -6.26
C ALA A 191 27.05 22.77 -6.06
N GLU A 192 28.30 23.04 -6.41
CA GLU A 192 29.42 22.11 -6.22
C GLU A 192 29.68 21.87 -4.72
N GLU A 193 29.76 22.94 -3.94
CA GLU A 193 30.00 22.86 -2.47
C GLU A 193 28.93 22.04 -1.75
N PHE A 194 27.64 22.27 -2.06
CA PHE A 194 26.52 21.57 -1.42
C PHE A 194 26.11 20.25 -2.13
N GLY A 195 26.84 19.81 -3.14
CA GLY A 195 26.58 18.55 -3.86
C GLY A 195 25.20 18.47 -4.54
N VAL A 196 24.69 19.62 -5.02
CA VAL A 196 23.38 19.73 -5.68
C VAL A 196 23.49 20.28 -7.10
N ALA A 197 22.44 20.16 -7.89
CA ALA A 197 22.44 20.77 -9.23
C ALA A 197 22.30 22.30 -9.14
N ARG A 198 22.95 23.04 -10.06
CA ARG A 198 22.84 24.52 -10.19
C ARG A 198 21.39 25.00 -10.20
N GLN A 199 20.50 24.24 -10.88
CA GLN A 199 19.06 24.56 -10.90
C GLN A 199 18.41 24.46 -9.52
N THR A 200 18.90 23.59 -8.62
CA THR A 200 18.42 23.47 -7.23
C THR A 200 18.76 24.75 -6.47
N VAL A 201 20.00 25.25 -6.58
CA VAL A 201 20.42 26.52 -5.99
C VAL A 201 19.53 27.67 -6.50
N SER A 202 19.32 27.75 -7.81
CA SER A 202 18.44 28.77 -8.42
C SER A 202 17.00 28.74 -7.87
N LYS A 203 16.41 27.54 -7.73
CA LYS A 203 15.07 27.37 -7.14
C LYS A 203 15.01 27.73 -5.66
N ILE A 204 16.07 27.45 -4.89
CA ILE A 204 16.19 27.77 -3.47
C ILE A 204 16.27 29.28 -3.28
N LYS A 205 17.14 29.96 -4.02
CA LYS A 205 17.28 31.42 -4.00
C LYS A 205 16.01 32.15 -4.45
N ALA A 206 15.35 31.62 -5.48
CA ALA A 206 14.05 32.13 -5.94
C ALA A 206 12.86 31.74 -5.02
N ARG A 207 13.08 31.10 -3.88
CA ARG A 207 12.06 30.58 -2.95
C ARG A 207 11.01 29.67 -3.61
N LYS A 208 11.32 29.10 -4.79
CA LYS A 208 10.46 28.10 -5.49
C LYS A 208 10.63 26.71 -4.88
N SER A 209 11.77 26.42 -4.26
CA SER A 209 12.02 25.25 -3.43
C SER A 209 12.24 25.67 -2.00
N TRP A 210 11.79 24.86 -1.03
CA TRP A 210 11.82 25.20 0.40
C TRP A 210 11.07 26.51 0.74
N ALA A 211 10.00 26.82 -0.01
CA ALA A 211 9.23 28.05 0.13
C ALA A 211 8.63 28.29 1.53
N TRP A 212 8.49 27.24 2.32
CA TRP A 212 7.98 27.25 3.69
C TRP A 212 9.04 27.61 4.74
N LEU A 213 10.30 27.64 4.35
CA LEU A 213 11.41 27.98 5.23
C LEU A 213 11.71 29.48 5.09
N ASP A 214 11.52 30.23 6.16
CA ASP A 214 11.86 31.66 6.26
C ASP A 214 13.29 31.86 6.78
#